data_7aa38222c68b837c4097702e4b5ee23f
#
_entry.id   7aa38222c68b837c4097702e4b5ee23f
#
_cell.length_a   1.000
_cell.length_b   1.000
_cell.length_c   1.000
_cell.angle_alpha   90.00
_cell.angle_beta   90.00
_cell.angle_gamma   90.00
#
_symmetry.space_group_name_H-M   'P 1'
#
loop_
_entity.id
_entity.type
_entity.pdbx_description
1 polymer ?
#
loop_
_entity_poly.entity_id
_entity_poly.type
_entity_poly.pdbx_seq_one_letter_code
_entity_poly.pdbx_strand_id
1 'polypeptide(L)'
;MADMGSEGAVDIEPIETFKTGDDLSAPGQRNLLTKIKKHEMRNHLINLTMTRTQIESKNGFSPAALSLKYISTEETQARWELNVASLGAGGLESVENSSCIKKEIAKSFFYSKAYTIAGGSSEVQLNIISKHILGLPS
;
A
#
# COMPACT_ATOMS: atom_id res chain seq x y z
N MET A 1 6.48 -30.37 16.02
CA MET A 1 7.11 -29.40 15.09
C MET A 1 6.01 -29.03 14.12
N ALA A 2 5.25 -27.97 14.43
CA ALA A 2 4.11 -27.55 13.64
C ALA A 2 4.62 -26.69 12.49
N ASP A 3 4.28 -27.14 11.29
CA ASP A 3 4.49 -26.43 10.03
C ASP A 3 3.65 -25.13 10.06
N MET A 4 4.32 -24.00 10.23
CA MET A 4 3.69 -22.69 10.03
C MET A 4 3.66 -22.45 8.53
N GLY A 5 2.62 -22.98 7.88
CA GLY A 5 2.30 -22.70 6.51
C GLY A 5 2.25 -21.20 6.28
N SER A 6 3.07 -20.72 5.36
CA SER A 6 2.97 -19.40 4.79
C SER A 6 1.59 -19.26 4.13
N GLU A 7 0.61 -18.76 4.87
CA GLU A 7 -0.63 -18.26 4.27
C GLU A 7 -0.21 -17.10 3.37
N GLY A 8 -0.14 -17.37 2.08
CA GLY A 8 0.17 -16.40 1.07
C GLY A 8 -0.79 -15.22 1.22
N ALA A 9 -0.25 -14.02 1.31
CA ALA A 9 -1.04 -12.80 1.23
C ALA A 9 -1.90 -12.91 -0.03
N VAL A 10 -3.21 -12.99 0.15
CA VAL A 10 -4.15 -12.97 -0.98
C VAL A 10 -3.98 -11.60 -1.62
N ASP A 11 -3.42 -11.61 -2.80
CA ASP A 11 -3.19 -10.39 -3.59
C ASP A 11 -4.52 -9.97 -4.19
N ILE A 12 -5.38 -9.39 -3.32
CA ILE A 12 -6.69 -8.85 -3.74
C ILE A 12 -6.38 -7.56 -4.49
N GLU A 13 -6.35 -7.63 -5.80
CA GLU A 13 -6.29 -6.46 -6.65
C GLU A 13 -7.58 -5.64 -6.44
N PRO A 14 -7.49 -4.36 -6.03
CA PRO A 14 -8.68 -3.53 -5.80
C PRO A 14 -9.52 -3.29 -7.05
N ILE A 15 -9.01 -3.67 -8.20
CA ILE A 15 -9.44 -3.22 -9.54
C ILE A 15 -10.47 -4.14 -10.16
N GLU A 16 -10.60 -5.40 -9.72
CA GLU A 16 -11.56 -6.34 -10.33
C GLU A 16 -13.05 -6.00 -10.08
N THR A 17 -13.33 -5.15 -9.10
CA THR A 17 -14.71 -4.70 -8.82
C THR A 17 -15.13 -3.48 -9.63
N PHE A 18 -14.19 -2.75 -10.24
CA PHE A 18 -14.47 -1.61 -11.09
C PHE A 18 -14.53 -2.05 -12.55
N LYS A 19 -15.68 -2.60 -12.96
CA LYS A 19 -15.93 -2.86 -14.38
C LYS A 19 -16.06 -1.54 -15.12
N THR A 20 -15.36 -1.44 -16.24
CA THR A 20 -15.28 -0.32 -17.18
C THR A 20 -16.65 0.05 -17.82
N GLY A 21 -17.73 -0.01 -17.09
CA GLY A 21 -19.09 0.27 -17.55
C GLY A 21 -19.93 1.04 -16.54
N ASP A 22 -19.39 1.32 -15.36
CA ASP A 22 -20.11 2.09 -14.38
C ASP A 22 -20.14 3.56 -14.80
N ASP A 23 -21.29 4.18 -14.63
CA ASP A 23 -21.56 5.56 -15.01
C ASP A 23 -20.59 6.54 -14.31
N LEU A 24 -19.55 6.94 -15.03
CA LEU A 24 -18.55 7.92 -14.58
C LEU A 24 -19.13 9.33 -14.38
N SER A 25 -20.45 9.51 -14.53
CA SER A 25 -21.13 10.78 -14.33
C SER A 25 -21.14 11.22 -12.87
N ALA A 26 -21.13 10.26 -11.92
CA ALA A 26 -21.16 10.56 -10.50
C ALA A 26 -19.79 11.10 -10.01
N PRO A 27 -19.75 12.28 -9.33
CA PRO A 27 -18.49 12.88 -8.86
C PRO A 27 -17.65 11.95 -7.96
N GLY A 28 -18.31 11.10 -7.17
CA GLY A 28 -17.65 10.12 -6.29
C GLY A 28 -16.88 9.05 -7.06
N GLN A 29 -17.44 8.57 -8.16
CA GLN A 29 -16.82 7.54 -9.00
C GLN A 29 -15.58 8.10 -9.73
N ARG A 30 -15.64 9.33 -10.23
CA ARG A 30 -14.47 10.01 -10.83
C ARG A 30 -13.34 10.19 -9.84
N ASN A 31 -13.66 10.55 -8.60
CA ASN A 31 -12.67 10.70 -7.54
C ASN A 31 -12.01 9.35 -7.21
N LEU A 32 -12.81 8.29 -7.09
CA LEU A 32 -12.30 6.95 -6.83
C LEU A 32 -11.39 6.47 -7.97
N LEU A 33 -11.81 6.62 -9.22
CA LEU A 33 -10.98 6.28 -10.39
C LEU A 33 -9.66 7.05 -10.41
N THR A 34 -9.68 8.34 -10.07
CA THR A 34 -8.45 9.14 -9.95
C THR A 34 -7.50 8.58 -8.89
N LYS A 35 -8.03 8.15 -7.74
CA LYS A 35 -7.24 7.52 -6.67
C LYS A 35 -6.66 6.18 -7.12
N ILE A 36 -7.43 5.36 -7.83
CA ILE A 36 -6.97 4.09 -8.40
C ILE A 36 -5.79 4.34 -9.36
N LYS A 37 -5.93 5.28 -10.30
CA LYS A 37 -4.86 5.59 -11.24
C LYS A 37 -3.60 6.17 -10.57
N LYS A 38 -3.75 6.96 -9.52
CA LYS A 38 -2.61 7.41 -8.71
C LYS A 38 -1.92 6.25 -8.00
N HIS A 39 -2.69 5.29 -7.48
CA HIS A 39 -2.15 4.09 -6.85
C HIS A 39 -1.35 3.25 -7.86
N GLU A 40 -1.91 2.96 -9.05
CA GLU A 40 -1.20 2.23 -10.11
C GLU A 40 0.13 2.91 -10.47
N MET A 41 0.13 4.23 -10.64
CA MET A 41 1.33 5.00 -10.95
C MET A 41 2.38 4.91 -9.83
N ARG A 42 1.97 5.04 -8.57
CA ARG A 42 2.88 4.93 -7.42
C ARG A 42 3.47 3.52 -7.30
N ASN A 43 2.65 2.51 -7.48
CA ASN A 43 3.09 1.12 -7.48
C ASN A 43 4.16 0.87 -8.56
N HIS A 44 3.94 1.41 -9.76
CA HIS A 44 4.94 1.34 -10.82
C HIS A 44 6.26 2.03 -10.43
N LEU A 45 6.20 3.22 -9.83
CA LEU A 45 7.39 3.94 -9.36
C LEU A 45 8.13 3.19 -8.25
N ILE A 46 7.41 2.53 -7.34
CA ILE A 46 8.01 1.68 -6.30
C ILE A 46 8.76 0.51 -6.93
N ASN A 47 8.16 -0.16 -7.90
CA ASN A 47 8.78 -1.27 -8.62
C ASN A 47 10.05 -0.83 -9.35
N LEU A 48 10.05 0.33 -10.00
CA LEU A 48 11.25 0.90 -10.61
C LEU A 48 12.33 1.22 -9.57
N THR A 49 11.95 1.77 -8.41
CA THR A 49 12.88 2.04 -7.31
C THR A 49 13.47 0.75 -6.74
N MET A 50 12.67 -0.30 -6.58
CA MET A 50 13.14 -1.62 -6.17
C MET A 50 14.15 -2.20 -7.18
N THR A 51 13.84 -2.14 -8.46
CA THR A 51 14.76 -2.60 -9.52
C THR A 51 16.07 -1.82 -9.50
N ARG A 52 16.00 -0.49 -9.38
CA ARG A 52 17.18 0.37 -9.22
C ARG A 52 18.03 -0.06 -8.02
N THR A 53 17.38 -0.22 -6.86
CA THR A 53 18.06 -0.64 -5.63
C THR A 53 18.76 -2.00 -5.80
N GLN A 54 18.13 -2.96 -6.46
CA GLN A 54 18.73 -4.27 -6.76
C GLN A 54 19.96 -4.17 -7.66
N ILE A 55 19.93 -3.26 -8.64
CA ILE A 55 21.08 -3.05 -9.54
C ILE A 55 22.22 -2.35 -8.78
N GLU A 56 21.93 -1.29 -8.06
CA GLU A 56 22.91 -0.52 -7.28
C GLU A 56 23.57 -1.37 -6.19
N SER A 57 22.81 -2.23 -5.50
CA SER A 57 23.32 -3.09 -4.42
C SER A 57 24.34 -4.12 -4.87
N LYS A 58 24.41 -4.45 -6.17
CA LYS A 58 25.46 -5.31 -6.72
C LYS A 58 26.84 -4.65 -6.65
N ASN A 59 26.90 -3.33 -6.65
CA ASN A 59 28.12 -2.53 -6.63
C ASN A 59 28.39 -1.86 -5.28
N GLY A 60 27.57 -2.18 -4.26
CA GLY A 60 27.71 -1.61 -2.91
C GLY A 60 26.35 -1.22 -2.30
N PHE A 61 26.37 -0.29 -1.38
CA PHE A 61 25.16 0.18 -0.71
C PHE A 61 24.35 1.13 -1.62
N SER A 62 23.05 0.85 -1.77
CA SER A 62 22.12 1.73 -2.48
C SER A 62 21.42 2.70 -1.49
N PRO A 63 21.64 4.02 -1.59
CA PRO A 63 20.89 4.98 -0.76
C PRO A 63 19.37 4.90 -0.98
N ALA A 64 18.93 4.56 -2.20
CA ALA A 64 17.52 4.40 -2.51
C ALA A 64 16.84 3.31 -1.66
N ALA A 65 17.59 2.31 -1.16
CA ALA A 65 17.08 1.27 -0.29
C ALA A 65 16.47 1.83 1.00
N LEU A 66 17.02 2.91 1.54
CA LEU A 66 16.51 3.55 2.76
C LEU A 66 15.11 4.14 2.59
N SER A 67 14.74 4.53 1.38
CA SER A 67 13.41 5.08 1.10
C SER A 67 12.34 4.01 0.88
N LEU A 68 12.73 2.77 0.53
CA LEU A 68 11.79 1.71 0.15
C LEU A 68 10.82 1.36 1.27
N LYS A 69 11.28 1.28 2.51
CA LYS A 69 10.41 0.98 3.66
C LYS A 69 9.30 2.04 3.76
N TYR A 70 9.65 3.31 3.74
CA TYR A 70 8.70 4.41 3.85
C TYR A 70 7.68 4.38 2.71
N ILE A 71 8.15 4.44 1.45
CA ILE A 71 7.25 4.53 0.30
C ILE A 71 6.36 3.30 0.14
N SER A 72 6.87 2.08 0.41
CA SER A 72 6.08 0.86 0.27
C SER A 72 5.03 0.70 1.37
N THR A 73 5.33 1.08 2.61
CA THR A 73 4.36 0.98 3.71
C THR A 73 3.26 2.02 3.60
N GLU A 74 3.57 3.25 3.20
CA GLU A 74 2.58 4.30 2.94
C GLU A 74 1.66 3.91 1.77
N GLU A 75 2.22 3.33 0.70
CA GLU A 75 1.42 2.88 -0.44
C GLU A 75 0.56 1.65 -0.11
N THR A 76 1.07 0.73 0.71
CA THR A 76 0.28 -0.40 1.22
C THR A 76 -0.93 0.10 2.03
N GLN A 77 -0.74 1.10 2.90
CA GLN A 77 -1.83 1.71 3.64
C GLN A 77 -2.84 2.38 2.71
N ALA A 78 -2.38 3.19 1.75
CA ALA A 78 -3.23 3.85 0.77
C ALA A 78 -4.02 2.86 -0.09
N ARG A 79 -3.43 1.71 -0.46
CA ARG A 79 -4.09 0.62 -1.16
C ARG A 79 -5.28 0.07 -0.37
N TRP A 80 -5.09 -0.23 0.90
CA TRP A 80 -6.17 -0.77 1.72
C TRP A 80 -7.25 0.26 2.04
N GLU A 81 -6.89 1.54 2.19
CA GLU A 81 -7.87 2.65 2.26
C GLU A 81 -8.72 2.72 0.98
N LEU A 82 -8.09 2.53 -0.17
CA LEU A 82 -8.76 2.51 -1.46
C LEU A 82 -9.73 1.32 -1.58
N ASN A 83 -9.32 0.12 -1.10
CA ASN A 83 -10.17 -1.07 -1.07
C ASN A 83 -11.42 -0.85 -0.20
N VAL A 84 -11.26 -0.28 0.99
CA VAL A 84 -12.40 0.07 1.85
C VAL A 84 -13.30 1.11 1.18
N ALA A 85 -12.71 2.14 0.57
CA ALA A 85 -13.48 3.17 -0.15
C ALA A 85 -14.27 2.61 -1.34
N SER A 86 -13.74 1.59 -2.03
CA SER A 86 -14.44 0.93 -3.15
C SER A 86 -15.69 0.16 -2.72
N LEU A 87 -15.75 -0.27 -1.46
CA LEU A 87 -16.93 -0.94 -0.90
C LEU A 87 -18.07 0.04 -0.58
N GLY A 88 -17.83 1.35 -0.61
CA GLY A 88 -18.82 2.36 -0.26
C GLY A 88 -19.43 2.14 1.13
N ALA A 89 -20.76 2.21 1.25
CA ALA A 89 -21.46 1.95 2.50
C ALA A 89 -21.24 0.53 3.05
N GLY A 90 -21.01 -0.44 2.17
CA GLY A 90 -20.71 -1.82 2.57
C GLY A 90 -19.38 -1.98 3.32
N GLY A 91 -18.45 -1.02 3.20
CA GLY A 91 -17.22 -0.99 3.99
C GLY A 91 -17.41 -0.65 5.46
N LEU A 92 -18.60 -0.15 5.84
CA LEU A 92 -18.97 0.19 7.22
C LEU A 92 -19.79 -0.92 7.91
N GLU A 93 -20.10 -2.02 7.21
CA GLU A 93 -20.84 -3.14 7.77
C GLU A 93 -20.02 -3.85 8.86
N SER A 94 -20.73 -4.36 9.87
CA SER A 94 -20.10 -5.19 10.91
C SER A 94 -19.42 -6.41 10.29
N VAL A 95 -18.21 -6.71 10.75
CA VAL A 95 -17.41 -7.84 10.29
C VAL A 95 -18.15 -9.18 10.46
N GLU A 96 -19.00 -9.31 11.48
CA GLU A 96 -19.75 -10.55 11.76
C GLU A 96 -20.74 -10.93 10.67
N ASN A 97 -21.40 -9.94 10.06
CA ASN A 97 -22.44 -10.13 9.04
C ASN A 97 -21.92 -9.97 7.59
N SER A 98 -20.65 -9.70 7.43
CA SER A 98 -20.05 -9.41 6.12
C SER A 98 -19.65 -10.68 5.35
N SER A 99 -19.56 -10.58 4.02
CA SER A 99 -18.96 -11.63 3.20
C SER A 99 -17.49 -11.87 3.56
N CYS A 100 -16.97 -13.05 3.23
CA CYS A 100 -15.56 -13.40 3.51
C CYS A 100 -14.58 -12.35 2.95
N ILE A 101 -14.82 -11.85 1.74
CA ILE A 101 -13.98 -10.83 1.09
C ILE A 101 -13.98 -9.51 1.86
N LYS A 102 -15.15 -9.03 2.32
CA LYS A 102 -15.24 -7.81 3.12
C LYS A 102 -14.49 -7.93 4.45
N LYS A 103 -14.57 -9.10 5.09
CA LYS A 103 -13.82 -9.40 6.33
C LYS A 103 -12.33 -9.31 6.11
N GLU A 104 -11.83 -9.87 5.02
CA GLU A 104 -10.41 -9.83 4.69
C GLU A 104 -9.93 -8.41 4.37
N ILE A 105 -10.72 -7.63 3.61
CA ILE A 105 -10.42 -6.22 3.34
C ILE A 105 -10.35 -5.42 4.64
N ALA A 106 -11.32 -5.58 5.55
CA ALA A 106 -11.33 -4.88 6.84
C ALA A 106 -10.13 -5.26 7.70
N LYS A 107 -9.82 -6.56 7.83
CA LYS A 107 -8.65 -7.06 8.56
C LYS A 107 -7.36 -6.48 8.00
N SER A 108 -7.17 -6.53 6.70
CA SER A 108 -5.98 -6.04 6.02
C SER A 108 -5.84 -4.52 6.12
N PHE A 109 -6.96 -3.79 6.08
CA PHE A 109 -6.98 -2.34 6.32
C PHE A 109 -6.44 -2.00 7.73
N PHE A 110 -6.95 -2.65 8.78
CA PHE A 110 -6.43 -2.40 10.13
C PHE A 110 -4.98 -2.84 10.27
N TYR A 111 -4.61 -3.98 9.70
CA TYR A 111 -3.24 -4.48 9.77
C TYR A 111 -2.26 -3.57 9.01
N SER A 112 -2.69 -2.92 7.93
CA SER A 112 -1.85 -1.99 7.17
C SER A 112 -1.36 -0.80 8.01
N LYS A 113 -2.11 -0.39 9.04
CA LYS A 113 -1.70 0.66 9.98
C LYS A 113 -0.47 0.25 10.80
N ALA A 114 -0.32 -1.03 11.11
CA ALA A 114 0.84 -1.53 11.82
C ALA A 114 2.14 -1.47 10.98
N TYR A 115 2.05 -1.59 9.66
CA TYR A 115 3.22 -1.52 8.78
C TYR A 115 3.93 -0.17 8.81
N THR A 116 3.20 0.93 8.98
CA THR A 116 3.80 2.27 9.07
C THR A 116 4.49 2.53 10.40
N ILE A 117 4.27 1.69 11.41
CA ILE A 117 4.87 1.77 12.74
C ILE A 117 6.02 0.76 12.87
N ALA A 118 5.81 -0.47 12.38
CA ALA A 118 6.79 -1.56 12.48
C ALA A 118 8.11 -1.21 11.77
N GLY A 119 9.23 -1.46 12.44
CA GLY A 119 10.56 -1.13 11.90
C GLY A 119 10.88 0.37 11.85
N GLY A 120 10.16 1.18 12.61
CA GLY A 120 10.31 2.64 12.72
C GLY A 120 9.16 3.39 12.03
N SER A 121 8.63 4.40 12.73
CA SER A 121 7.53 5.21 12.20
C SER A 121 7.93 5.97 10.93
N SER A 122 6.93 6.49 10.22
CA SER A 122 7.15 7.29 9.02
C SER A 122 8.06 8.50 9.27
N GLU A 123 7.94 9.15 10.44
CA GLU A 123 8.79 10.27 10.84
C GLU A 123 10.25 9.83 11.04
N VAL A 124 10.47 8.68 11.67
CA VAL A 124 11.81 8.11 11.84
C VAL A 124 12.43 7.79 10.48
N GLN A 125 11.65 7.21 9.57
CA GLN A 125 12.13 6.91 8.22
C GLN A 125 12.45 8.19 7.43
N LEU A 126 11.64 9.23 7.54
CA LEU A 126 11.91 10.53 6.93
C LEU A 126 13.19 11.17 7.48
N ASN A 127 13.46 11.04 8.79
CA ASN A 127 14.72 11.49 9.38
C ASN A 127 15.93 10.72 8.84
N ILE A 128 15.80 9.40 8.64
CA ILE A 128 16.86 8.59 8.02
C ILE A 128 17.10 9.05 6.57
N ILE A 129 16.04 9.27 5.79
CA ILE A 129 16.11 9.76 4.41
C ILE A 129 16.79 11.13 4.37
N SER A 130 16.37 12.07 5.23
CA SER A 130 16.89 13.43 5.25
C SER A 130 18.41 13.47 5.53
N LYS A 131 18.87 12.65 6.47
CA LYS A 131 20.28 12.58 6.84
C LYS A 131 21.14 11.83 5.83
N HIS A 132 20.71 10.64 5.43
CA HIS A 132 21.56 9.71 4.68
C HIS A 132 21.39 9.79 3.16
N ILE A 133 20.27 10.31 2.67
CA ILE A 133 20.03 10.50 1.24
C ILE A 133 20.23 11.96 0.85
N LEU A 134 19.64 12.90 1.61
CA LEU A 134 19.65 14.32 1.26
C LEU A 134 20.80 15.08 1.91
N GLY A 135 21.50 14.48 2.89
CA GLY A 135 22.62 15.15 3.58
C GLY A 135 22.21 16.39 4.39
N LEU A 136 20.96 16.46 4.85
CA LEU A 136 20.46 17.59 5.60
C LEU A 136 21.03 17.56 7.04
N PRO A 137 21.28 18.75 7.66
CA PRO A 137 21.70 18.83 9.04
C PRO A 137 20.63 18.26 9.98
N SER A 138 21.09 17.70 11.11
CA SER A 138 20.23 17.14 12.16
C SER A 138 19.78 18.22 13.14
#